data_8b0120a458b160ae667e754f4f6c3d17
#
_entry.id   8b0120a458b160ae667e754f4f6c3d17
#
_cell.length_a   1.000
_cell.length_b   1.000
_cell.length_c   1.000
_cell.angle_alpha   90.00
_cell.angle_beta   90.00
_cell.angle_gamma   90.00
#
_symmetry.space_group_name_H-M   'P 1'
#
loop_
_entity.id
_entity.type
_entity.pdbx_description
1 polymer ?
#
loop_
_entity_poly.entity_id
_entity_poly.type
_entity_poly.pdbx_seq_one_letter_code
_entity_poly.pdbx_strand_id
1 'polypeptide(L)'
;MIRTESGALGGHDEENRNLTPRILVKLSGIALLLSGILATVGFFIHPHDSAPSNRGIWLGAHILVIGGGLLNLLGLVGLYLVSAAQLGLTGLSGFLLAAVSLVLYLGKLYWSAFIYPLVMARDAAFIRSYGFTPGSEPVDPTVRIVFYLGPILFAIGYALLGLSLLRVRAYPAPALWALIAGVLLVGLWPLLPGAVQSLGVVVSVIYTTGIVWIGYLLAKARDVVA
;
A
#
# COMPACT_ATOMS: atom_id res chain seq x y z
N MET A 1 -2.40 -53.50 34.14
CA MET A 1 -2.79 -52.10 34.42
C MET A 1 -1.84 -51.20 33.57
N ILE A 2 -2.26 -50.87 32.32
CA ILE A 2 -1.47 -50.12 31.36
C ILE A 2 -1.96 -48.67 31.46
N ARG A 3 -1.14 -47.76 31.96
CA ARG A 3 -1.40 -46.34 32.02
C ARG A 3 -1.07 -45.75 30.62
N THR A 4 -2.09 -45.39 29.87
CA THR A 4 -1.93 -44.68 28.59
C THR A 4 -1.49 -43.24 28.85
N GLU A 5 -0.23 -42.90 28.52
CA GLU A 5 0.27 -41.55 28.46
C GLU A 5 -0.25 -40.82 27.19
N SER A 6 -1.54 -40.47 27.19
CA SER A 6 -2.18 -39.81 26.04
C SER A 6 -2.33 -38.29 26.22
N GLY A 7 -1.75 -37.72 27.28
CA GLY A 7 -1.99 -36.30 27.63
C GLY A 7 -0.96 -35.30 27.13
N ALA A 8 0.24 -35.71 26.68
CA ALA A 8 1.37 -34.77 26.43
C ALA A 8 1.46 -34.26 24.98
N LEU A 9 0.87 -34.96 24.01
CA LEU A 9 1.01 -34.56 22.59
C LEU A 9 -0.02 -33.52 22.13
N GLY A 10 -1.16 -33.39 22.81
CA GLY A 10 -2.20 -32.40 22.43
C GLY A 10 -1.86 -30.94 22.74
N GLY A 11 -1.06 -30.68 23.79
CA GLY A 11 -0.75 -29.32 24.23
C GLY A 11 0.19 -28.54 23.28
N HIS A 12 1.16 -29.23 22.70
CA HIS A 12 2.11 -28.61 21.76
C HIS A 12 1.48 -28.23 20.43
N ASP A 13 0.49 -29.00 19.97
CA ASP A 13 -0.19 -28.71 18.70
C ASP A 13 -1.18 -27.55 18.82
N GLU A 14 -1.80 -27.35 19.97
CA GLU A 14 -2.67 -26.20 20.23
C GLU A 14 -1.87 -24.91 20.44
N GLU A 15 -0.74 -24.97 21.13
CA GLU A 15 0.16 -23.84 21.31
C GLU A 15 0.73 -23.37 19.97
N ASN A 16 1.21 -24.29 19.13
CA ASN A 16 1.72 -23.97 17.79
C ASN A 16 0.63 -23.43 16.85
N ARG A 17 -0.61 -23.91 16.95
CA ARG A 17 -1.74 -23.41 16.15
C ARG A 17 -2.07 -21.96 16.46
N ASN A 18 -1.92 -21.53 17.70
CA ASN A 18 -2.19 -20.15 18.13
C ASN A 18 -1.02 -19.18 17.91
N LEU A 19 0.21 -19.69 17.81
CA LEU A 19 1.39 -18.86 17.55
C LEU A 19 1.41 -18.27 16.13
N THR A 20 1.03 -19.06 15.14
CA THR A 20 1.10 -18.65 13.71
C THR A 20 0.25 -17.40 13.39
N PRO A 21 -1.03 -17.31 13.79
CA PRO A 21 -1.81 -16.09 13.57
C PRO A 21 -1.26 -14.85 14.28
N ARG A 22 -0.78 -15.00 15.50
CA ARG A 22 -0.17 -13.89 16.26
C ARG A 22 1.09 -13.34 15.61
N ILE A 23 1.98 -14.23 15.15
CA ILE A 23 3.19 -13.86 14.42
C ILE A 23 2.83 -13.16 13.12
N LEU A 24 1.87 -13.67 12.35
CA LEU A 24 1.41 -13.06 11.11
C LEU A 24 0.90 -11.64 11.32
N VAL A 25 0.06 -11.43 12.34
CA VAL A 25 -0.47 -10.10 12.68
C VAL A 25 0.66 -9.12 13.03
N LYS A 26 1.61 -9.56 13.88
CA LYS A 26 2.76 -8.74 14.25
C LYS A 26 3.64 -8.38 13.06
N LEU A 27 3.95 -9.35 12.20
CA LEU A 27 4.75 -9.14 11.00
C LEU A 27 4.02 -8.22 10.01
N SER A 28 2.71 -8.34 9.88
CA SER A 28 1.88 -7.44 9.06
C SER A 28 1.91 -6.01 9.59
N GLY A 29 1.88 -5.81 10.90
CA GLY A 29 2.04 -4.49 11.51
C GLY A 29 3.41 -3.87 11.22
N ILE A 30 4.48 -4.66 11.37
CA ILE A 30 5.85 -4.25 11.00
C ILE A 30 5.92 -3.91 9.51
N ALA A 31 5.31 -4.73 8.66
CA ALA A 31 5.27 -4.51 7.22
C ALA A 31 4.58 -3.19 6.86
N LEU A 32 3.42 -2.86 7.46
CA LEU A 32 2.75 -1.57 7.27
C LEU A 32 3.62 -0.40 7.71
N LEU A 33 4.25 -0.51 8.89
CA LEU A 33 5.11 0.54 9.42
C LEU A 33 6.28 0.82 8.46
N LEU A 34 7.01 -0.22 8.06
CA LEU A 34 8.13 -0.11 7.12
C LEU A 34 7.67 0.36 5.75
N SER A 35 6.51 -0.09 5.28
CA SER A 35 5.88 0.35 4.03
C SER A 35 5.75 1.87 3.96
N GLY A 36 5.17 2.48 5.00
CA GLY A 36 5.00 3.93 5.04
C GLY A 36 6.33 4.68 5.07
N ILE A 37 7.32 4.19 5.83
CA ILE A 37 8.66 4.78 5.89
C ILE A 37 9.35 4.72 4.52
N LEU A 38 9.40 3.54 3.89
CA LEU A 38 10.06 3.35 2.60
C LEU A 38 9.38 4.17 1.49
N ALA A 39 8.04 4.21 1.47
CA ALA A 39 7.30 5.01 0.51
C ALA A 39 7.61 6.51 0.70
N THR A 40 7.58 7.01 1.94
CA THR A 40 7.90 8.43 2.22
C THR A 40 9.31 8.78 1.77
N VAL A 41 10.32 7.99 2.14
CA VAL A 41 11.71 8.24 1.74
C VAL A 41 11.84 8.17 0.21
N GLY A 42 11.25 7.16 -0.42
CA GLY A 42 11.29 7.00 -1.86
C GLY A 42 10.67 8.19 -2.60
N PHE A 43 9.51 8.68 -2.18
CA PHE A 43 8.89 9.88 -2.74
C PHE A 43 9.72 11.15 -2.52
N PHE A 44 10.36 11.26 -1.36
CA PHE A 44 11.17 12.43 -1.04
C PHE A 44 12.41 12.56 -1.92
N ILE A 45 13.07 11.45 -2.23
CA ILE A 45 14.28 11.43 -3.06
C ILE A 45 13.97 11.27 -4.55
N HIS A 46 12.69 11.04 -4.92
CA HIS A 46 12.29 10.85 -6.31
C HIS A 46 12.53 12.12 -7.12
N PRO A 47 13.30 12.06 -8.22
CA PRO A 47 13.51 13.22 -9.07
C PRO A 47 12.18 13.71 -9.66
N HIS A 48 11.95 15.01 -9.62
CA HIS A 48 10.76 15.66 -10.19
C HIS A 48 10.88 15.88 -11.71
N ASP A 49 12.04 15.54 -12.28
CA ASP A 49 12.32 15.70 -13.70
C ASP A 49 11.51 14.72 -14.54
N SER A 50 11.08 15.16 -15.70
CA SER A 50 10.39 14.35 -16.71
C SER A 50 11.29 13.30 -17.39
N ALA A 51 12.59 13.36 -17.13
CA ALA A 51 13.59 12.40 -17.60
C ALA A 51 14.50 12.01 -16.44
N PRO A 52 14.94 10.73 -16.37
CA PRO A 52 15.84 10.29 -15.32
C PRO A 52 17.25 10.86 -15.53
N SER A 53 17.44 12.13 -15.13
CA SER A 53 18.73 12.84 -15.21
C SER A 53 19.81 12.12 -14.40
N ASN A 54 19.43 11.50 -13.27
CA ASN A 54 20.31 10.64 -12.47
C ASN A 54 19.65 9.24 -12.34
N ARG A 55 20.12 8.28 -13.15
CA ARG A 55 19.58 6.93 -13.18
C ARG A 55 19.70 6.20 -11.84
N GLY A 56 20.75 6.46 -11.06
CA GLY A 56 20.94 5.84 -9.75
C GLY A 56 19.91 6.31 -8.73
N ILE A 57 19.66 7.62 -8.64
CA ILE A 57 18.64 8.20 -7.76
C ILE A 57 17.25 7.76 -8.21
N TRP A 58 16.97 7.78 -9.51
CA TRP A 58 15.72 7.31 -10.10
C TRP A 58 15.41 5.87 -9.68
N LEU A 59 16.36 4.97 -9.92
CA LEU A 59 16.20 3.55 -9.60
C LEU A 59 16.08 3.34 -8.08
N GLY A 60 16.91 3.99 -7.28
CA GLY A 60 16.88 3.90 -5.83
C GLY A 60 15.53 4.32 -5.25
N ALA A 61 14.99 5.47 -5.70
CA ALA A 61 13.67 5.95 -5.30
C ALA A 61 12.57 4.93 -5.62
N HIS A 62 12.56 4.40 -6.84
CA HIS A 62 11.57 3.42 -7.26
C HIS A 62 11.69 2.09 -6.49
N ILE A 63 12.90 1.60 -6.22
CA ILE A 63 13.11 0.38 -5.41
C ILE A 63 12.52 0.56 -4.00
N LEU A 64 12.74 1.72 -3.37
CA LEU A 64 12.15 2.00 -2.06
C LEU A 64 10.61 2.00 -2.10
N VAL A 65 10.02 2.63 -3.12
CA VAL A 65 8.55 2.67 -3.26
C VAL A 65 7.99 1.29 -3.62
N ILE A 66 8.67 0.51 -4.46
CA ILE A 66 8.29 -0.89 -4.77
C ILE A 66 8.34 -1.74 -3.49
N GLY A 67 9.44 -1.67 -2.73
CA GLY A 67 9.58 -2.37 -1.46
C GLY A 67 8.48 -1.96 -0.47
N GLY A 68 8.21 -0.65 -0.37
CA GLY A 68 7.09 -0.12 0.42
C GLY A 68 5.73 -0.68 -0.04
N GLY A 69 5.47 -0.74 -1.34
CA GLY A 69 4.23 -1.27 -1.89
C GLY A 69 4.04 -2.78 -1.62
N LEU A 70 5.11 -3.57 -1.74
CA LEU A 70 5.08 -5.00 -1.39
C LEU A 70 4.80 -5.21 0.10
N LEU A 71 5.47 -4.46 0.97
CA LEU A 71 5.24 -4.51 2.41
C LEU A 71 3.83 -4.02 2.78
N ASN A 72 3.30 -3.04 2.05
CA ASN A 72 1.93 -2.57 2.22
C ASN A 72 0.92 -3.69 1.91
N LEU A 73 1.12 -4.41 0.81
CA LEU A 73 0.26 -5.55 0.44
C LEU A 73 0.28 -6.64 1.51
N LEU A 74 1.46 -7.00 2.02
CA LEU A 74 1.58 -7.97 3.12
C LEU A 74 0.91 -7.47 4.40
N GLY A 75 1.12 -6.21 4.74
CA GLY A 75 0.52 -5.60 5.92
C GLY A 75 -0.99 -5.45 5.83
N LEU A 76 -1.51 -5.17 4.63
CA LEU A 76 -2.96 -5.08 4.36
C LEU A 76 -3.69 -6.40 4.67
N VAL A 77 -3.06 -7.54 4.38
CA VAL A 77 -3.60 -8.87 4.71
C VAL A 77 -3.83 -9.00 6.22
N GLY A 78 -2.82 -8.70 7.04
CA GLY A 78 -2.96 -8.78 8.49
C GLY A 78 -3.94 -7.76 9.05
N LEU A 79 -3.94 -6.54 8.51
CA LEU A 79 -4.90 -5.50 8.88
C LEU A 79 -6.35 -5.95 8.67
N TYR A 80 -6.62 -6.62 7.54
CA TYR A 80 -7.94 -7.19 7.27
C TYR A 80 -8.26 -8.36 8.19
N LEU A 81 -7.35 -9.34 8.32
CA LEU A 81 -7.59 -10.58 9.06
C LEU A 81 -7.95 -10.36 10.53
N VAL A 82 -7.32 -9.39 11.19
CA VAL A 82 -7.59 -9.06 12.60
C VAL A 82 -9.04 -8.65 12.85
N SER A 83 -9.68 -8.03 11.88
CA SER A 83 -11.04 -7.50 12.03
C SER A 83 -12.03 -8.15 11.07
N ALA A 84 -11.63 -9.17 10.31
CA ALA A 84 -12.41 -9.73 9.19
C ALA A 84 -13.83 -10.13 9.58
N ALA A 85 -14.02 -10.77 10.74
CA ALA A 85 -15.33 -11.21 11.23
C ALA A 85 -16.32 -10.03 11.48
N GLN A 86 -15.80 -8.83 11.73
CA GLN A 86 -16.60 -7.64 12.07
C GLN A 86 -16.81 -6.69 10.89
N LEU A 87 -15.93 -6.75 9.87
CA LEU A 87 -15.90 -5.77 8.78
C LEU A 87 -17.01 -5.96 7.74
N GLY A 88 -17.61 -7.16 7.66
CA GLY A 88 -18.66 -7.49 6.70
C GLY A 88 -18.23 -7.34 5.24
N LEU A 89 -19.21 -7.30 4.34
CA LEU A 89 -18.96 -7.20 2.89
C LEU A 89 -18.27 -5.89 2.50
N THR A 90 -18.57 -4.78 3.17
CA THR A 90 -17.96 -3.47 2.86
C THR A 90 -16.45 -3.52 3.12
N GLY A 91 -16.03 -4.11 4.25
CA GLY A 91 -14.61 -4.25 4.56
C GLY A 91 -13.90 -5.23 3.63
N LEU A 92 -14.56 -6.34 3.27
CA LEU A 92 -14.03 -7.29 2.29
C LEU A 92 -13.84 -6.63 0.91
N SER A 93 -14.86 -5.93 0.42
CA SER A 93 -14.75 -5.21 -0.85
C SER A 93 -13.63 -4.16 -0.81
N GLY A 94 -13.52 -3.41 0.30
CA GLY A 94 -12.45 -2.46 0.51
C GLY A 94 -11.07 -3.11 0.46
N PHE A 95 -10.88 -4.24 1.15
CA PHE A 95 -9.64 -5.01 1.13
C PHE A 95 -9.28 -5.49 -0.28
N LEU A 96 -10.23 -6.10 -1.00
CA LEU A 96 -9.98 -6.63 -2.34
C LEU A 96 -9.62 -5.51 -3.34
N LEU A 97 -10.36 -4.40 -3.33
CA LEU A 97 -10.07 -3.26 -4.20
C LEU A 97 -8.69 -2.64 -3.87
N ALA A 98 -8.36 -2.49 -2.59
CA ALA A 98 -7.05 -2.01 -2.18
C ALA A 98 -5.93 -2.95 -2.61
N ALA A 99 -6.10 -4.27 -2.46
CA ALA A 99 -5.11 -5.25 -2.89
C ALA A 99 -4.89 -5.23 -4.41
N VAL A 100 -5.98 -5.22 -5.20
CA VAL A 100 -5.90 -5.11 -6.67
C VAL A 100 -5.20 -3.83 -7.08
N SER A 101 -5.53 -2.69 -6.46
CA SER A 101 -4.90 -1.42 -6.76
C SER A 101 -3.40 -1.41 -6.49
N LEU A 102 -2.96 -2.03 -5.38
CA LEU A 102 -1.54 -2.17 -5.06
C LEU A 102 -0.80 -3.01 -6.11
N VAL A 103 -1.40 -4.10 -6.61
CA VAL A 103 -0.81 -4.91 -7.68
C VAL A 103 -0.65 -4.09 -8.97
N LEU A 104 -1.68 -3.34 -9.37
CA LEU A 104 -1.61 -2.45 -10.54
C LEU A 104 -0.55 -1.36 -10.36
N TYR A 105 -0.47 -0.79 -9.16
CA TYR A 105 0.52 0.23 -8.83
C TYR A 105 1.95 -0.33 -8.87
N LEU A 106 2.19 -1.52 -8.34
CA LEU A 106 3.49 -2.21 -8.41
C LEU A 106 3.90 -2.47 -9.86
N GLY A 107 2.97 -2.89 -10.72
CA GLY A 107 3.23 -3.04 -12.15
C GLY A 107 3.66 -1.73 -12.81
N LYS A 108 2.98 -0.61 -12.50
CA LYS A 108 3.36 0.73 -12.95
C LYS A 108 4.74 1.15 -12.44
N LEU A 109 5.03 0.91 -11.17
CA LEU A 109 6.33 1.23 -10.59
C LEU A 109 7.46 0.42 -11.22
N TYR A 110 7.22 -0.88 -11.48
CA TYR A 110 8.19 -1.73 -12.18
C TYR A 110 8.49 -1.19 -13.58
N TRP A 111 7.45 -0.83 -14.35
CA TRP A 111 7.62 -0.15 -15.62
C TRP A 111 8.47 1.11 -15.49
N SER A 112 8.12 1.99 -14.54
CA SER A 112 8.82 3.27 -14.33
C SER A 112 10.27 3.08 -13.91
N ALA A 113 10.56 2.09 -13.06
CA ALA A 113 11.90 1.84 -12.55
C ALA A 113 12.86 1.31 -13.61
N PHE A 114 12.41 0.32 -14.37
CA PHE A 114 13.29 -0.51 -15.19
C PHE A 114 13.13 -0.30 -16.69
N ILE A 115 11.88 -0.12 -17.18
CA ILE A 115 11.58 -0.07 -18.61
C ILE A 115 11.63 1.37 -19.14
N TYR A 116 10.94 2.29 -18.45
CA TYR A 116 10.84 3.69 -18.86
C TYR A 116 12.20 4.35 -19.18
N PRO A 117 13.26 4.25 -18.33
CA PRO A 117 14.55 4.86 -18.63
C PRO A 117 15.23 4.28 -19.87
N LEU A 118 15.01 3.00 -20.16
CA LEU A 118 15.58 2.33 -21.33
C LEU A 118 14.90 2.79 -22.63
N VAL A 119 13.57 2.87 -22.61
CA VAL A 119 12.79 3.34 -23.76
C VAL A 119 13.05 4.82 -23.99
N MET A 120 13.08 5.64 -22.92
CA MET A 120 13.36 7.07 -23.01
C MET A 120 14.74 7.35 -23.63
N ALA A 121 15.75 6.55 -23.31
CA ALA A 121 17.10 6.69 -23.85
C ALA A 121 17.19 6.33 -25.34
N ARG A 122 16.30 5.47 -25.84
CA ARG A 122 16.29 4.99 -27.24
C ARG A 122 15.35 5.78 -28.13
N ASP A 123 14.16 6.08 -27.63
CA ASP A 123 13.09 6.73 -28.36
C ASP A 123 12.25 7.65 -27.44
N ALA A 124 12.78 8.83 -27.19
CA ALA A 124 12.08 9.83 -26.38
C ALA A 124 10.81 10.35 -27.08
N ALA A 125 10.71 10.26 -28.42
CA ALA A 125 9.53 10.68 -29.16
C ALA A 125 8.37 9.72 -28.91
N PHE A 126 8.64 8.40 -28.88
CA PHE A 126 7.68 7.38 -28.52
C PHE A 126 7.08 7.64 -27.12
N ILE A 127 7.93 7.87 -26.12
CA ILE A 127 7.48 8.16 -24.76
C ILE A 127 6.57 9.40 -24.70
N ARG A 128 6.95 10.48 -25.43
CA ARG A 128 6.13 11.70 -25.48
C ARG A 128 4.80 11.49 -26.18
N SER A 129 4.77 10.68 -27.25
CA SER A 129 3.54 10.41 -28.01
C SER A 129 2.51 9.61 -27.21
N TYR A 130 2.95 8.78 -26.25
CA TYR A 130 2.07 8.02 -25.37
C TYR A 130 1.67 8.76 -24.09
N GLY A 131 2.15 9.97 -23.87
CA GLY A 131 1.80 10.76 -22.70
C GLY A 131 2.36 10.24 -21.39
N PHE A 132 3.48 9.51 -21.43
CA PHE A 132 4.18 9.02 -20.23
C PHE A 132 5.07 10.07 -19.56
N THR A 133 5.01 11.31 -19.99
CA THR A 133 5.72 12.42 -19.36
C THR A 133 4.91 12.94 -18.16
N PRO A 134 5.53 13.23 -17.01
CA PRO A 134 4.85 13.85 -15.90
C PRO A 134 4.10 15.13 -16.33
N GLY A 135 2.83 15.23 -15.95
CA GLY A 135 1.98 16.37 -16.30
C GLY A 135 1.33 16.30 -17.68
N SER A 136 1.64 15.30 -18.53
CA SER A 136 0.92 15.07 -19.79
C SER A 136 -0.15 13.99 -19.62
N GLU A 137 -1.31 14.20 -20.24
CA GLU A 137 -2.32 13.16 -20.29
C GLU A 137 -1.91 12.06 -21.29
N PRO A 138 -2.14 10.76 -20.93
CA PRO A 138 -1.93 9.67 -21.88
C PRO A 138 -2.79 9.87 -23.12
N VAL A 139 -2.17 9.80 -24.30
CA VAL A 139 -2.85 9.98 -25.58
C VAL A 139 -3.71 8.75 -25.91
N ASP A 140 -3.19 7.55 -25.64
CA ASP A 140 -3.92 6.31 -25.88
C ASP A 140 -5.01 6.10 -24.82
N PRO A 141 -6.30 5.88 -25.22
CA PRO A 141 -7.40 5.68 -24.28
C PRO A 141 -7.19 4.48 -23.35
N THR A 142 -6.59 3.39 -23.84
CA THR A 142 -6.33 2.19 -23.03
C THR A 142 -5.31 2.48 -21.95
N VAL A 143 -4.23 3.16 -22.30
CA VAL A 143 -3.21 3.60 -21.34
C VAL A 143 -3.80 4.54 -20.32
N ARG A 144 -4.67 5.47 -20.73
CA ARG A 144 -5.39 6.38 -19.86
C ARG A 144 -6.23 5.63 -18.81
N ILE A 145 -7.03 4.65 -19.26
CA ILE A 145 -7.84 3.82 -18.35
C ILE A 145 -6.95 3.15 -17.29
N VAL A 146 -5.89 2.46 -17.70
CA VAL A 146 -4.98 1.76 -16.78
C VAL A 146 -4.29 2.74 -15.84
N PHE A 147 -3.92 3.93 -16.32
CA PHE A 147 -3.24 4.95 -15.54
C PHE A 147 -4.12 5.48 -14.39
N TYR A 148 -5.42 5.72 -14.64
CA TYR A 148 -6.36 6.25 -13.64
C TYR A 148 -7.03 5.18 -12.80
N LEU A 149 -7.21 3.97 -13.33
CA LEU A 149 -7.89 2.88 -12.63
C LEU A 149 -7.20 2.52 -11.31
N GLY A 150 -5.88 2.41 -11.29
CA GLY A 150 -5.12 2.09 -10.09
C GLY A 150 -5.36 3.07 -8.94
N PRO A 151 -5.12 4.38 -9.11
CA PRO A 151 -5.41 5.39 -8.09
C PRO A 151 -6.87 5.45 -7.62
N ILE A 152 -7.83 5.28 -8.54
CA ILE A 152 -9.26 5.27 -8.19
C ILE A 152 -9.59 4.06 -7.32
N LEU A 153 -9.15 2.86 -7.71
CA LEU A 153 -9.35 1.65 -6.92
C LEU A 153 -8.65 1.74 -5.56
N PHE A 154 -7.47 2.36 -5.52
CA PHE A 154 -6.74 2.62 -4.29
C PHE A 154 -7.55 3.50 -3.34
N ALA A 155 -8.04 4.64 -3.80
CA ALA A 155 -8.83 5.55 -3.00
C ALA A 155 -10.12 4.88 -2.48
N ILE A 156 -10.88 4.24 -3.37
CA ILE A 156 -12.13 3.56 -3.01
C ILE A 156 -11.87 2.41 -2.05
N GLY A 157 -10.89 1.55 -2.35
CA GLY A 157 -10.58 0.36 -1.57
C GLY A 157 -10.18 0.70 -0.14
N TYR A 158 -9.18 1.57 0.02
CA TYR A 158 -8.74 1.98 1.36
C TYR A 158 -9.76 2.84 2.10
N ALA A 159 -10.55 3.67 1.41
CA ALA A 159 -11.62 4.43 2.06
C ALA A 159 -12.72 3.50 2.60
N LEU A 160 -13.16 2.51 1.83
CA LEU A 160 -14.14 1.51 2.28
C LEU A 160 -13.62 0.70 3.45
N LEU A 161 -12.37 0.23 3.38
CA LEU A 161 -11.72 -0.49 4.47
C LEU A 161 -11.59 0.40 5.71
N GLY A 162 -11.09 1.63 5.57
CA GLY A 162 -10.93 2.58 6.65
C GLY A 162 -12.25 2.94 7.33
N LEU A 163 -13.31 3.18 6.56
CA LEU A 163 -14.66 3.43 7.09
C LEU A 163 -15.22 2.20 7.81
N SER A 164 -14.95 0.99 7.32
CA SER A 164 -15.35 -0.25 7.99
C SER A 164 -14.61 -0.42 9.32
N LEU A 165 -13.31 -0.14 9.37
CA LEU A 165 -12.50 -0.16 10.59
C LEU A 165 -12.96 0.92 11.60
N LEU A 166 -13.38 2.11 11.13
CA LEU A 166 -13.98 3.14 11.96
C LEU A 166 -15.28 2.67 12.64
N ARG A 167 -16.16 2.02 11.87
CA ARG A 167 -17.45 1.49 12.38
C ARG A 167 -17.24 0.49 13.53
N VAL A 168 -16.26 -0.40 13.39
CA VAL A 168 -15.96 -1.42 14.40
C VAL A 168 -15.00 -0.92 15.49
N ARG A 169 -14.56 0.34 15.40
CA ARG A 169 -13.63 0.97 16.35
C ARG A 169 -12.34 0.17 16.55
N ALA A 170 -11.84 -0.46 15.49
CA ALA A 170 -10.65 -1.31 15.55
C ALA A 170 -9.37 -0.53 15.86
N TYR A 171 -9.31 0.75 15.47
CA TYR A 171 -8.17 1.64 15.67
C TYR A 171 -8.62 3.05 16.06
N PRO A 172 -7.72 3.88 16.62
CA PRO A 172 -8.03 5.27 16.93
C PRO A 172 -8.55 6.04 15.70
N ALA A 173 -9.67 6.75 15.85
CA ALA A 173 -10.29 7.48 14.77
C ALA A 173 -9.34 8.45 14.04
N PRO A 174 -8.44 9.21 14.70
CA PRO A 174 -7.50 10.07 13.99
C PRO A 174 -6.57 9.32 13.03
N ALA A 175 -6.11 8.11 13.37
CA ALA A 175 -5.26 7.30 12.49
C ALA A 175 -6.02 6.84 11.24
N LEU A 176 -7.29 6.44 11.41
CA LEU A 176 -8.16 6.02 10.31
C LEU A 176 -8.57 7.20 9.44
N TRP A 177 -8.84 8.38 10.01
CA TRP A 177 -9.11 9.58 9.22
C TRP A 177 -7.88 10.05 8.45
N ALA A 178 -6.68 9.98 9.02
CA ALA A 178 -5.44 10.25 8.29
C ALA A 178 -5.27 9.31 7.10
N LEU A 179 -5.53 8.00 7.28
CA LEU A 179 -5.55 7.03 6.19
C LEU A 179 -6.55 7.41 5.12
N ILE A 180 -7.84 7.62 5.48
CA ILE A 180 -8.93 7.91 4.54
C ILE A 180 -8.64 9.21 3.76
N ALA A 181 -8.30 10.29 4.46
CA ALA A 181 -7.97 11.57 3.82
C ALA A 181 -6.77 11.43 2.88
N GLY A 182 -5.71 10.75 3.33
CA GLY A 182 -4.52 10.53 2.53
C GLY A 182 -4.79 9.73 1.25
N VAL A 183 -5.55 8.64 1.33
CA VAL A 183 -5.86 7.82 0.14
C VAL A 183 -6.78 8.54 -0.85
N LEU A 184 -7.73 9.34 -0.37
CA LEU A 184 -8.57 10.16 -1.23
C LEU A 184 -7.75 11.22 -1.96
N LEU A 185 -6.84 11.88 -1.26
CA LEU A 185 -5.92 12.84 -1.88
C LEU A 185 -4.99 12.16 -2.91
N VAL A 186 -4.43 10.99 -2.60
CA VAL A 186 -3.60 10.21 -3.54
C VAL A 186 -4.42 9.78 -4.76
N GLY A 187 -5.65 9.31 -4.57
CA GLY A 187 -6.52 8.88 -5.67
C GLY A 187 -6.99 10.03 -6.57
N LEU A 188 -7.21 11.21 -6.01
CA LEU A 188 -7.58 12.41 -6.75
C LEU A 188 -6.37 13.10 -7.40
N TRP A 189 -5.17 12.76 -6.97
CA TRP A 189 -3.92 13.37 -7.41
C TRP A 189 -3.79 13.53 -8.93
N PRO A 190 -4.04 12.48 -9.74
CA PRO A 190 -3.94 12.59 -11.19
C PRO A 190 -4.94 13.55 -11.84
N LEU A 191 -6.01 13.91 -11.11
CA LEU A 191 -7.07 14.80 -11.58
C LEU A 191 -6.82 16.26 -11.20
N LEU A 192 -5.79 16.53 -10.38
CA LEU A 192 -5.50 17.89 -9.92
C LEU A 192 -4.65 18.66 -10.94
N PRO A 193 -4.83 19.99 -11.05
CA PRO A 193 -3.99 20.84 -11.89
C PRO A 193 -2.51 20.69 -11.54
N GLY A 194 -1.63 20.80 -12.55
CA GLY A 194 -0.17 20.61 -12.40
C GLY A 194 0.47 21.44 -11.29
N ALA A 195 -0.04 22.67 -11.05
CA ALA A 195 0.42 23.51 -9.94
C ALA A 195 0.21 22.88 -8.55
N VAL A 196 -0.85 22.07 -8.39
CA VAL A 196 -1.16 21.37 -7.13
C VAL A 196 -0.37 20.06 -7.04
N GLN A 197 0.02 19.50 -8.18
CA GLN A 197 0.82 18.28 -8.23
C GLN A 197 2.22 18.44 -7.57
N SER A 198 2.74 19.64 -7.43
CA SER A 198 3.95 19.92 -6.66
C SER A 198 3.83 19.58 -5.16
N LEU A 199 2.60 19.46 -4.64
CA LEU A 199 2.33 19.07 -3.24
C LEU A 199 2.33 17.56 -3.01
N GLY A 200 2.77 16.72 -3.98
CA GLY A 200 2.75 15.26 -3.92
C GLY A 200 3.40 14.67 -2.68
N VAL A 201 4.49 15.28 -2.24
CA VAL A 201 5.18 14.87 -1.01
C VAL A 201 4.26 15.04 0.21
N VAL A 202 3.54 16.18 0.32
CA VAL A 202 2.63 16.45 1.44
C VAL A 202 1.49 15.44 1.47
N VAL A 203 0.89 15.15 0.31
CA VAL A 203 -0.18 14.16 0.17
C VAL A 203 0.31 12.77 0.58
N SER A 204 1.51 12.40 0.14
CA SER A 204 2.14 11.12 0.51
C SER A 204 2.37 11.01 2.02
N VAL A 205 2.82 12.09 2.68
CA VAL A 205 3.04 12.13 4.12
C VAL A 205 1.73 11.91 4.89
N ILE A 206 0.62 12.53 4.46
CA ILE A 206 -0.69 12.34 5.13
C ILE A 206 -1.09 10.86 5.06
N TYR A 207 -1.02 10.24 3.88
CA TYR A 207 -1.33 8.83 3.69
C TYR A 207 -0.42 7.93 4.53
N THR A 208 0.89 8.13 4.44
CA THR A 208 1.86 7.28 5.14
C THR A 208 1.80 7.44 6.65
N THR A 209 1.41 8.61 7.17
CA THR A 209 1.16 8.81 8.61
C THR A 209 0.06 7.85 9.10
N GLY A 210 -1.06 7.74 8.39
CA GLY A 210 -2.14 6.81 8.74
C GLY A 210 -1.65 5.35 8.73
N ILE A 211 -0.94 4.94 7.68
CA ILE A 211 -0.40 3.57 7.53
C ILE A 211 0.63 3.25 8.63
N VAL A 212 1.57 4.14 8.89
CA VAL A 212 2.61 3.95 9.92
C VAL A 212 1.97 3.83 11.31
N TRP A 213 1.01 4.69 11.62
CA TRP A 213 0.33 4.66 12.91
C TRP A 213 -0.44 3.37 13.12
N ILE A 214 -1.24 2.95 12.13
CA ILE A 214 -1.98 1.68 12.18
C ILE A 214 -1.00 0.50 12.26
N GLY A 215 0.07 0.51 11.47
CA GLY A 215 1.11 -0.52 11.48
C GLY A 215 1.77 -0.66 12.84
N TYR A 216 2.10 0.46 13.49
CA TYR A 216 2.66 0.47 14.85
C TYR A 216 1.70 -0.15 15.88
N LEU A 217 0.41 0.21 15.81
CA LEU A 217 -0.58 -0.35 16.72
C LEU A 217 -0.78 -1.84 16.49
N LEU A 218 -0.84 -2.26 15.24
CA LEU A 218 -0.97 -3.67 14.86
C LEU A 218 0.25 -4.49 15.31
N ALA A 219 1.47 -3.96 15.17
CA ALA A 219 2.70 -4.62 15.63
C ALA A 219 2.77 -4.77 17.15
N LYS A 220 2.14 -3.85 17.90
CA LYS A 220 2.07 -3.88 19.37
C LYS A 220 0.90 -4.69 19.93
N ALA A 221 -0.07 -5.07 19.13
CA ALA A 221 -1.24 -5.81 19.57
C ALA A 221 -0.82 -7.16 20.16
N ARG A 222 -0.83 -7.28 21.50
CA ARG A 222 -0.39 -8.48 22.21
C ARG A 222 -1.47 -9.57 22.26
N ASP A 223 -2.77 -9.22 22.15
CA ASP A 223 -3.90 -10.09 22.51
C ASP A 223 -5.06 -10.05 21.48
N VAL A 224 -4.80 -9.82 20.21
CA VAL A 224 -5.86 -9.58 19.20
C VAL A 224 -6.42 -10.88 18.58
N VAL A 225 -5.90 -12.03 18.96
CA VAL A 225 -6.40 -13.34 18.47
C VAL A 225 -6.76 -14.17 19.70
N ALA A 226 -7.91 -13.90 20.28
CA ALA A 226 -8.62 -14.80 21.20
C ALA A 226 -9.83 -15.38 20.47
#